data_36bca160503c48152c210aa224a2d7d7
#
_entry.id   36bca160503c48152c210aa224a2d7d7
#
_cell.length_a   1.000
_cell.length_b   1.000
_cell.length_c   1.000
_cell.angle_alpha   90.00
_cell.angle_beta   90.00
_cell.angle_gamma   90.00
#
_symmetry.space_group_name_H-M   'P 1'
#
loop_
_entity.id
_entity.type
_entity.pdbx_description
1 polymer ?
#
loop_
_entity_poly.entity_id
_entity_poly.type
_entity_poly.pdbx_seq_one_letter_code
_entity_poly.pdbx_strand_id
1 'polypeptide(L)'
;MACPAGGTRDGARIGQARNGGRPIPARHYKRKRGMTMHPNLEAVAQVVPCLQQMLGPRYEFILHDLSHVESSIVMLEGDVTHRKIGGPATNYLLKLLRESGDAAENSVNYKTVLPDGRVLRSSTIFIRDDEGKVLGSLCLNQDLTDYIVAKNLLDDAVSLTPTGVESPRESFAQDISEVMESVVDTEVSLFQKPVAYMQKEDKLCIVTKLEQKGIFAVKNAVEYVAECLGVSNFTVYNYLKEVRGKTKNA
;
A
#
# COMPACT_ATOMS: atom_id res chain seq x y z
N MET A 1 34.44 33.25 -46.23
CA MET A 1 33.26 32.34 -46.26
C MET A 1 32.84 32.11 -44.81
N ALA A 2 31.71 32.67 -44.45
CA ALA A 2 31.22 32.77 -43.08
C ALA A 2 30.40 31.51 -42.68
N CYS A 3 30.66 31.00 -41.47
CA CYS A 3 29.78 30.02 -40.80
C CYS A 3 28.60 30.76 -40.17
N PRO A 4 27.37 30.24 -40.22
CA PRO A 4 26.28 30.80 -39.46
C PRO A 4 26.16 30.17 -38.07
N ALA A 5 25.74 31.01 -37.14
CA ALA A 5 25.62 30.83 -35.70
C ALA A 5 24.46 29.95 -35.26
N GLY A 6 24.62 29.46 -34.06
CA GLY A 6 23.84 28.66 -33.18
C GLY A 6 22.34 28.84 -33.13
N GLY A 7 21.67 27.65 -33.08
CA GLY A 7 20.29 27.51 -32.69
C GLY A 7 20.18 27.43 -31.17
N THR A 8 19.39 28.32 -30.62
CA THR A 8 18.98 28.40 -29.22
C THR A 8 18.08 27.20 -28.85
N ARG A 9 18.44 26.47 -27.80
CA ARG A 9 17.60 25.43 -27.19
C ARG A 9 16.44 26.12 -26.49
N ASP A 10 15.24 25.89 -26.98
CA ASP A 10 13.99 26.20 -26.28
C ASP A 10 13.89 25.39 -24.99
N GLY A 11 14.00 26.08 -23.88
CA GLY A 11 13.71 25.53 -22.55
C GLY A 11 12.22 25.33 -22.43
N ALA A 12 11.81 24.08 -22.35
CA ALA A 12 10.44 23.70 -21.97
C ALA A 12 10.10 24.35 -20.62
N ARG A 13 9.30 25.40 -20.64
CA ARG A 13 8.69 25.99 -19.46
C ARG A 13 7.67 24.98 -18.92
N ILE A 14 8.02 24.32 -17.83
CA ILE A 14 7.04 23.59 -16.99
C ILE A 14 6.04 24.65 -16.52
N GLY A 15 4.82 24.58 -17.07
CA GLY A 15 3.73 25.46 -16.70
C GLY A 15 3.39 25.25 -15.21
N GLN A 16 3.78 26.22 -14.39
CA GLN A 16 3.24 26.35 -13.05
C GLN A 16 1.73 26.60 -13.19
N ALA A 17 0.93 25.58 -12.91
CA ALA A 17 -0.50 25.74 -12.68
C ALA A 17 -0.67 26.70 -11.49
N ARG A 18 -0.96 27.95 -11.79
CA ARG A 18 -1.39 28.93 -10.80
C ARG A 18 -2.78 28.49 -10.32
N ASN A 19 -2.82 27.67 -9.28
CA ASN A 19 -4.01 27.45 -8.50
C ASN A 19 -4.30 28.72 -7.67
N GLY A 20 -4.71 29.76 -8.36
CA GLY A 20 -5.32 30.93 -7.73
C GLY A 20 -6.67 30.47 -7.18
N GLY A 21 -6.73 30.16 -5.90
CA GLY A 21 -7.99 29.86 -5.21
C GLY A 21 -8.97 31.01 -5.49
N ARG A 22 -9.97 30.76 -6.34
CA ARG A 22 -11.08 31.72 -6.50
C ARG A 22 -11.74 31.83 -5.13
N PRO A 23 -11.98 33.06 -4.63
CA PRO A 23 -12.76 33.22 -3.40
C PRO A 23 -14.08 32.49 -3.60
N ILE A 24 -14.41 31.62 -2.66
CA ILE A 24 -15.70 30.92 -2.64
C ILE A 24 -16.73 32.03 -2.43
N PRO A 25 -17.59 32.33 -3.43
CA PRO A 25 -18.73 33.18 -3.12
C PRO A 25 -19.48 32.46 -2.00
N ALA A 26 -19.84 33.21 -0.94
CA ALA A 26 -20.79 32.72 0.05
C ALA A 26 -22.02 32.26 -0.74
N ARG A 27 -22.03 30.99 -1.18
CA ARG A 27 -23.19 30.41 -1.84
C ARG A 27 -24.25 30.37 -0.78
N HIS A 28 -25.14 31.41 -0.82
CA HIS A 28 -26.34 31.32 -0.07
C HIS A 28 -26.99 29.99 -0.43
N TYR A 29 -26.96 29.06 0.51
CA TYR A 29 -27.72 27.84 0.47
C TYR A 29 -29.08 28.17 -0.15
N LYS A 30 -29.44 27.55 -1.29
CA LYS A 30 -30.74 27.77 -1.92
C LYS A 30 -31.80 27.14 -1.03
N ARG A 31 -32.25 27.93 -0.01
CA ARG A 31 -33.43 27.60 0.80
C ARG A 31 -34.56 27.28 -0.15
N LYS A 32 -35.19 26.10 -0.02
CA LYS A 32 -36.58 25.96 -0.46
C LYS A 32 -37.36 27.06 0.29
N ARG A 33 -37.98 28.00 -0.46
CA ARG A 33 -38.79 29.08 0.14
C ARG A 33 -39.76 28.47 1.16
N GLY A 34 -39.63 28.82 2.44
CA GLY A 34 -40.55 28.45 3.53
C GLY A 34 -40.08 27.36 4.48
N MET A 35 -38.88 26.76 4.32
CA MET A 35 -38.36 25.77 5.27
C MET A 35 -37.33 26.40 6.18
N THR A 36 -37.62 26.48 7.48
CA THR A 36 -36.67 26.89 8.52
C THR A 36 -35.90 25.66 8.98
N MET A 37 -34.62 25.58 8.65
CA MET A 37 -33.72 24.53 9.15
C MET A 37 -33.31 24.87 10.58
N HIS A 38 -33.09 23.87 11.43
CA HIS A 38 -32.60 24.08 12.78
C HIS A 38 -31.20 24.77 12.78
N PRO A 39 -30.89 25.70 13.70
CA PRO A 39 -29.62 26.44 13.72
C PRO A 39 -28.38 25.53 13.71
N ASN A 40 -28.41 24.39 14.39
CA ASN A 40 -27.31 23.42 14.41
C ASN A 40 -27.04 22.83 13.02
N LEU A 41 -28.06 22.55 12.22
CA LEU A 41 -27.92 22.11 10.84
C LEU A 41 -27.43 23.26 9.93
N GLU A 42 -27.89 24.49 10.16
CA GLU A 42 -27.43 25.68 9.43
C GLU A 42 -25.92 25.92 9.66
N ALA A 43 -25.44 25.75 10.90
CA ALA A 43 -24.02 25.87 11.23
C ALA A 43 -23.15 24.86 10.45
N VAL A 44 -23.59 23.61 10.40
CA VAL A 44 -22.89 22.56 9.61
C VAL A 44 -22.93 22.88 8.12
N ALA A 45 -24.06 23.31 7.59
CA ALA A 45 -24.23 23.69 6.20
C ALA A 45 -23.27 24.79 5.73
N GLN A 46 -22.84 25.69 6.62
CA GLN A 46 -21.87 26.74 6.28
C GLN A 46 -20.44 26.19 6.06
N VAL A 47 -20.07 25.10 6.72
CA VAL A 47 -18.71 24.53 6.68
C VAL A 47 -18.52 23.58 5.51
N VAL A 48 -19.56 22.86 5.14
CA VAL A 48 -19.52 21.76 4.15
C VAL A 48 -18.95 22.17 2.78
N PRO A 49 -19.30 23.32 2.16
CA PRO A 49 -18.74 23.70 0.85
C PRO A 49 -17.22 23.90 0.88
N CYS A 50 -16.70 24.44 1.99
CA CYS A 50 -15.25 24.61 2.15
C CYS A 50 -14.55 23.27 2.29
N LEU A 51 -15.11 22.33 3.05
CA LEU A 51 -14.58 20.98 3.20
C LEU A 51 -14.57 20.24 1.87
N GLN A 52 -15.66 20.30 1.10
CA GLN A 52 -15.74 19.64 -0.19
C GLN A 52 -14.69 20.20 -1.17
N GLN A 53 -14.53 21.51 -1.22
CA GLN A 53 -13.54 22.14 -2.07
C GLN A 53 -12.11 21.76 -1.68
N MET A 54 -11.81 21.68 -0.38
CA MET A 54 -10.49 21.29 0.13
C MET A 54 -10.16 19.83 -0.16
N LEU A 55 -11.15 18.94 -0.02
CA LEU A 55 -10.97 17.50 -0.20
C LEU A 55 -11.10 17.06 -1.67
N GLY A 56 -11.78 17.85 -2.49
CA GLY A 56 -11.86 17.67 -3.93
C GLY A 56 -13.01 16.76 -4.41
N PRO A 57 -13.03 16.44 -5.72
CA PRO A 57 -14.21 15.88 -6.39
C PRO A 57 -14.53 14.43 -6.01
N ARG A 58 -13.61 13.73 -5.33
CA ARG A 58 -13.85 12.36 -4.85
C ARG A 58 -14.67 12.30 -3.57
N TYR A 59 -15.03 13.45 -3.01
CA TYR A 59 -15.78 13.57 -1.78
C TYR A 59 -17.15 14.17 -2.05
N GLU A 60 -18.15 13.61 -1.39
CA GLU A 60 -19.51 14.11 -1.37
C GLU A 60 -19.97 14.24 0.08
N PHE A 61 -20.64 15.33 0.35
CA PHE A 61 -21.22 15.66 1.65
C PHE A 61 -22.72 15.83 1.49
N ILE A 62 -23.49 15.11 2.28
CA ILE A 62 -24.95 15.16 2.26
C ILE A 62 -25.44 15.52 3.66
N LEU A 63 -26.11 16.65 3.79
CA LEU A 63 -26.76 17.04 5.02
C LEU A 63 -28.24 16.65 4.96
N HIS A 64 -28.67 15.90 5.95
CA HIS A 64 -30.05 15.48 6.13
C HIS A 64 -30.70 16.25 7.27
N ASP A 65 -31.89 16.77 7.06
CA ASP A 65 -32.86 17.15 8.09
C ASP A 65 -33.80 15.96 8.29
N LEU A 66 -33.78 15.38 9.47
CA LEU A 66 -34.51 14.14 9.77
C LEU A 66 -35.94 14.37 10.25
N SER A 67 -36.39 15.60 10.26
CA SER A 67 -37.80 15.92 10.49
C SER A 67 -38.74 15.36 9.40
N HIS A 68 -38.18 15.15 8.17
CA HIS A 68 -38.90 14.59 7.02
C HIS A 68 -38.01 13.58 6.27
N VAL A 69 -38.00 12.31 6.69
CA VAL A 69 -37.10 11.28 6.17
C VAL A 69 -37.27 10.97 4.69
N GLU A 70 -38.47 11.18 4.13
CA GLU A 70 -38.76 10.98 2.72
C GLU A 70 -38.17 12.07 1.79
N SER A 71 -37.80 13.21 2.35
CA SER A 71 -37.22 14.34 1.60
C SER A 71 -36.10 15.02 2.40
N SER A 72 -35.32 14.23 3.10
CA SER A 72 -34.40 14.68 4.14
C SER A 72 -33.15 15.39 3.63
N ILE A 73 -32.73 15.19 2.37
CA ILE A 73 -31.54 15.86 1.84
C ILE A 73 -31.82 17.37 1.69
N VAL A 74 -31.23 18.14 2.60
CA VAL A 74 -31.37 19.60 2.59
C VAL A 74 -30.17 20.29 1.96
N MET A 75 -29.00 19.63 1.92
CA MET A 75 -27.80 20.12 1.26
C MET A 75 -26.99 18.97 0.70
N LEU A 76 -26.35 19.22 -0.44
CA LEU A 76 -25.45 18.28 -1.10
C LEU A 76 -24.31 19.04 -1.76
N GLU A 77 -23.07 18.66 -1.46
CA GLU A 77 -21.86 19.15 -2.11
C GLU A 77 -21.02 17.97 -2.59
N GLY A 78 -20.58 18.00 -3.84
CA GLY A 78 -19.99 16.86 -4.57
C GLY A 78 -21.02 16.11 -5.41
N ASP A 79 -20.57 15.07 -6.13
CA ASP A 79 -21.43 14.27 -7.05
C ASP A 79 -20.91 12.83 -7.15
N VAL A 80 -20.81 12.16 -5.99
CA VAL A 80 -20.31 10.77 -5.93
C VAL A 80 -21.45 9.77 -6.08
N THR A 81 -22.56 10.02 -5.39
CA THR A 81 -23.73 9.10 -5.38
C THR A 81 -24.82 9.51 -6.36
N HIS A 82 -24.67 10.63 -7.06
CA HIS A 82 -25.66 11.21 -7.99
C HIS A 82 -27.04 11.45 -7.36
N ARG A 83 -27.09 11.65 -6.04
CA ARG A 83 -28.30 12.00 -5.31
C ARG A 83 -28.68 13.48 -5.54
N LYS A 84 -29.86 13.86 -5.11
CA LYS A 84 -30.37 15.21 -5.31
C LYS A 84 -30.98 15.77 -4.02
N ILE A 85 -30.91 17.08 -3.87
CA ILE A 85 -31.61 17.80 -2.78
C ILE A 85 -33.08 17.42 -2.81
N GLY A 86 -33.67 17.16 -1.66
CA GLY A 86 -35.04 16.66 -1.50
C GLY A 86 -35.17 15.14 -1.64
N GLY A 87 -34.07 14.42 -1.83
CA GLY A 87 -34.07 12.96 -1.79
C GLY A 87 -34.29 12.41 -0.37
N PRO A 88 -34.67 11.11 -0.25
CA PRO A 88 -34.96 10.47 1.05
C PRO A 88 -33.69 10.15 1.84
N ALA A 89 -33.83 9.81 3.12
CA ALA A 89 -32.79 9.17 3.90
C ALA A 89 -32.45 7.77 3.33
N THR A 90 -31.20 7.32 3.55
CA THR A 90 -30.80 5.99 3.12
C THR A 90 -31.40 4.89 4.03
N ASN A 91 -31.52 3.67 3.51
CA ASN A 91 -31.95 2.52 4.31
C ASN A 91 -31.05 2.30 5.53
N TYR A 92 -29.74 2.54 5.40
CA TYR A 92 -28.78 2.43 6.51
C TYR A 92 -29.04 3.47 7.60
N LEU A 93 -29.22 4.74 7.22
CA LEU A 93 -29.55 5.82 8.14
C LEU A 93 -30.88 5.55 8.87
N LEU A 94 -31.92 5.11 8.14
CA LEU A 94 -33.21 4.74 8.71
C LEU A 94 -33.10 3.54 9.65
N LYS A 95 -32.22 2.56 9.35
CA LYS A 95 -31.97 1.43 10.24
C LYS A 95 -31.37 1.90 11.56
N LEU A 96 -30.33 2.73 11.55
CA LEU A 96 -29.71 3.27 12.77
C LEU A 96 -30.71 4.01 13.65
N LEU A 97 -31.53 4.87 13.04
CA LEU A 97 -32.57 5.60 13.78
C LEU A 97 -33.65 4.70 14.37
N ARG A 98 -34.06 3.65 13.65
CA ARG A 98 -35.06 2.71 14.14
C ARG A 98 -34.56 1.87 15.32
N GLU A 99 -33.29 1.47 15.28
CA GLU A 99 -32.68 0.61 16.30
C GLU A 99 -32.32 1.37 17.57
N SER A 100 -31.90 2.61 17.46
CA SER A 100 -31.32 3.37 18.58
C SER A 100 -31.97 4.73 18.84
N GLY A 101 -32.85 5.22 17.98
CA GLY A 101 -33.51 6.53 18.13
C GLY A 101 -32.48 7.65 18.32
N ASP A 102 -32.73 8.47 19.36
CA ASP A 102 -31.83 9.57 19.73
C ASP A 102 -30.50 9.08 20.34
N ALA A 103 -30.37 7.81 20.71
CA ALA A 103 -29.13 7.19 21.17
C ALA A 103 -28.26 6.64 20.01
N ALA A 104 -28.66 6.85 18.75
CA ALA A 104 -27.92 6.37 17.59
C ALA A 104 -26.47 6.91 17.58
N GLU A 105 -25.49 6.03 17.52
CA GLU A 105 -24.07 6.43 17.47
C GLU A 105 -23.61 6.79 16.06
N ASN A 106 -22.59 7.64 15.99
CA ASN A 106 -21.95 7.95 14.72
C ASN A 106 -21.30 6.70 14.13
N SER A 107 -21.53 6.48 12.85
CA SER A 107 -20.90 5.38 12.11
C SER A 107 -19.88 5.97 11.15
N VAL A 108 -18.61 5.62 11.33
CA VAL A 108 -17.51 6.21 10.55
C VAL A 108 -16.71 5.16 9.80
N ASN A 109 -16.24 5.52 8.58
CA ASN A 109 -15.35 4.70 7.77
C ASN A 109 -15.91 3.32 7.39
N TYR A 110 -17.23 3.19 7.20
CA TYR A 110 -17.82 1.95 6.72
C TYR A 110 -17.80 1.87 5.19
N LYS A 111 -17.76 0.64 4.69
CA LYS A 111 -17.77 0.36 3.25
C LYS A 111 -19.19 0.46 2.70
N THR A 112 -19.35 1.21 1.62
CA THR A 112 -20.55 1.22 0.77
C THR A 112 -20.17 0.78 -0.63
N VAL A 113 -21.02 -0.02 -1.28
CA VAL A 113 -20.86 -0.41 -2.69
C VAL A 113 -22.04 0.14 -3.46
N LEU A 114 -21.78 0.93 -4.48
CA LEU A 114 -22.79 1.48 -5.36
C LEU A 114 -23.27 0.44 -6.38
N PRO A 115 -24.46 0.62 -7.01
CA PRO A 115 -24.97 -0.30 -8.03
C PRO A 115 -24.06 -0.45 -9.25
N ASP A 116 -23.23 0.54 -9.54
CA ASP A 116 -22.23 0.53 -10.62
C ASP A 116 -20.90 -0.16 -10.24
N GLY A 117 -20.82 -0.69 -9.02
CA GLY A 117 -19.65 -1.41 -8.51
C GLY A 117 -18.60 -0.52 -7.82
N ARG A 118 -18.72 0.79 -7.85
CA ARG A 118 -17.80 1.69 -7.14
C ARG A 118 -17.85 1.46 -5.64
N VAL A 119 -16.68 1.50 -5.02
CA VAL A 119 -16.52 1.32 -3.57
C VAL A 119 -16.29 2.65 -2.91
N LEU A 120 -17.12 2.96 -1.94
CA LEU A 120 -17.03 4.17 -1.14
C LEU A 120 -16.58 3.86 0.29
N ARG A 121 -15.87 4.80 0.88
CA ARG A 121 -15.71 4.94 2.32
C ARG A 121 -16.73 5.96 2.80
N SER A 122 -17.70 5.52 3.58
CA SER A 122 -18.83 6.33 4.02
C SER A 122 -18.77 6.58 5.51
N SER A 123 -19.34 7.70 5.95
CA SER A 123 -19.53 8.02 7.36
C SER A 123 -20.86 8.72 7.56
N THR A 124 -21.52 8.44 8.66
CA THR A 124 -22.76 9.08 9.10
C THR A 124 -22.55 9.68 10.48
N ILE A 125 -22.71 10.99 10.61
CA ILE A 125 -22.51 11.75 11.84
C ILE A 125 -23.85 12.38 12.20
N PHE A 126 -24.37 12.08 13.38
CA PHE A 126 -25.62 12.63 13.84
C PHE A 126 -25.44 14.03 14.46
N ILE A 127 -26.33 14.93 14.10
CA ILE A 127 -26.39 16.28 14.63
C ILE A 127 -27.58 16.35 15.58
N ARG A 128 -27.32 16.84 16.80
CA ARG A 128 -28.28 16.86 17.92
C ARG A 128 -28.54 18.27 18.41
N ASP A 129 -29.63 18.41 19.11
CA ASP A 129 -29.88 19.59 19.96
C ASP A 129 -29.19 19.45 21.33
N ASP A 130 -29.42 20.45 22.19
CA ASP A 130 -28.81 20.50 23.52
C ASP A 130 -29.41 19.45 24.48
N GLU A 131 -30.60 18.92 24.19
CA GLU A 131 -31.26 17.83 24.91
C GLU A 131 -30.82 16.45 24.42
N GLY A 132 -29.97 16.37 23.37
CA GLY A 132 -29.45 15.14 22.82
C GLY A 132 -30.33 14.48 21.73
N LYS A 133 -31.46 15.13 21.38
CA LYS A 133 -32.36 14.67 20.33
C LYS A 133 -31.70 14.79 18.95
N VAL A 134 -31.82 13.75 18.11
CA VAL A 134 -31.32 13.77 16.75
C VAL A 134 -32.15 14.68 15.86
N LEU A 135 -31.52 15.70 15.32
CA LEU A 135 -32.10 16.66 14.38
C LEU A 135 -31.86 16.28 12.93
N GLY A 136 -30.67 15.78 12.66
CA GLY A 136 -30.23 15.48 11.33
C GLY A 136 -28.94 14.66 11.29
N SER A 137 -28.39 14.48 10.11
CA SER A 137 -27.09 13.83 9.96
C SER A 137 -26.28 14.44 8.83
N LEU A 138 -24.98 14.49 9.02
CA LEU A 138 -24.00 14.72 7.95
C LEU A 138 -23.46 13.39 7.48
N CYS A 139 -23.71 13.05 6.22
CA CYS A 139 -23.12 11.89 5.58
C CYS A 139 -21.96 12.32 4.68
N LEU A 140 -20.83 11.61 4.78
CA LEU A 140 -19.65 11.80 3.95
C LEU A 140 -19.43 10.54 3.13
N ASN A 141 -19.19 10.72 1.85
CA ASN A 141 -18.83 9.63 0.93
C ASN A 141 -17.53 9.97 0.22
N GLN A 142 -16.57 9.08 0.29
CA GLN A 142 -15.33 9.17 -0.48
C GLN A 142 -15.28 8.03 -1.50
N ASP A 143 -15.15 8.35 -2.77
CA ASP A 143 -14.92 7.34 -3.81
C ASP A 143 -13.48 6.80 -3.72
N LEU A 144 -13.36 5.49 -3.46
CA LEU A 144 -12.10 4.79 -3.34
C LEU A 144 -11.68 4.07 -4.62
N THR A 145 -12.46 4.13 -5.68
CA THR A 145 -12.28 3.29 -6.88
C THR A 145 -10.87 3.39 -7.45
N ASP A 146 -10.38 4.62 -7.70
CA ASP A 146 -9.04 4.79 -8.25
C ASP A 146 -7.93 4.41 -7.28
N TYR A 147 -8.14 4.58 -5.97
CA TYR A 147 -7.18 4.13 -4.96
C TYR A 147 -7.07 2.61 -4.91
N ILE A 148 -8.20 1.90 -5.09
CA ILE A 148 -8.24 0.44 -5.16
C ILE A 148 -7.53 -0.04 -6.44
N VAL A 149 -7.78 0.61 -7.58
CA VAL A 149 -7.09 0.30 -8.84
C VAL A 149 -5.58 0.50 -8.69
N ALA A 150 -5.16 1.65 -8.16
CA ALA A 150 -3.74 1.94 -7.95
C ALA A 150 -3.09 0.94 -6.97
N LYS A 151 -3.79 0.58 -5.89
CA LYS A 151 -3.31 -0.44 -4.96
C LYS A 151 -3.11 -1.79 -5.66
N ASN A 152 -4.09 -2.25 -6.44
CA ASN A 152 -3.99 -3.53 -7.15
C ASN A 152 -2.84 -3.54 -8.15
N LEU A 153 -2.59 -2.44 -8.85
CA LEU A 153 -1.44 -2.29 -9.75
C LEU A 153 -0.11 -2.37 -8.99
N LEU A 154 -0.03 -1.78 -7.79
CA LEU A 154 1.15 -1.85 -6.95
C LEU A 154 1.32 -3.26 -6.37
N ASP A 155 0.25 -3.88 -5.91
CA ASP A 155 0.28 -5.27 -5.41
C ASP A 155 0.77 -6.23 -6.50
N ASP A 156 0.30 -6.06 -7.75
CA ASP A 156 0.77 -6.83 -8.91
C ASP A 156 2.26 -6.60 -9.20
N ALA A 157 2.70 -5.34 -9.16
CA ALA A 157 4.08 -4.98 -9.46
C ALA A 157 5.10 -5.54 -8.44
N VAL A 158 4.68 -5.74 -7.19
CA VAL A 158 5.53 -6.30 -6.13
C VAL A 158 5.25 -7.77 -5.87
N SER A 159 4.28 -8.38 -6.58
CA SER A 159 3.93 -9.78 -6.38
C SER A 159 5.06 -10.68 -6.86
N LEU A 160 5.49 -11.56 -5.98
CA LEU A 160 6.41 -12.63 -6.33
C LEU A 160 5.58 -13.91 -6.43
N THR A 161 5.65 -14.59 -7.56
CA THR A 161 4.99 -15.90 -7.71
C THR A 161 5.66 -16.87 -6.72
N PRO A 162 4.90 -17.46 -5.76
CA PRO A 162 5.44 -18.50 -4.92
C PRO A 162 5.78 -19.69 -5.81
N THR A 163 7.03 -19.78 -6.26
CA THR A 163 7.55 -21.05 -6.76
C THR A 163 7.67 -21.92 -5.52
N GLY A 164 7.03 -23.09 -5.49
CA GLY A 164 7.12 -24.06 -4.38
C GLY A 164 8.53 -24.65 -4.19
N VAL A 165 9.53 -23.97 -4.71
CA VAL A 165 10.96 -24.19 -4.55
C VAL A 165 11.47 -23.01 -3.71
N GLU A 166 12.29 -23.30 -2.70
CA GLU A 166 13.06 -22.24 -2.00
C GLU A 166 13.62 -21.30 -3.06
N SER A 167 13.38 -19.98 -2.89
CA SER A 167 13.86 -18.97 -3.84
C SER A 167 15.31 -19.26 -4.18
N PRO A 168 15.65 -19.50 -5.47
CA PRO A 168 17.02 -19.75 -5.83
C PRO A 168 17.86 -18.57 -5.36
N ARG A 169 18.88 -18.83 -4.55
CA ARG A 169 19.85 -17.81 -4.18
C ARG A 169 20.75 -17.58 -5.38
N GLU A 170 20.32 -16.67 -6.26
CA GLU A 170 21.17 -16.24 -7.38
C GLU A 170 22.21 -15.25 -6.85
N SER A 171 23.49 -15.52 -7.16
CA SER A 171 24.58 -14.59 -6.94
C SER A 171 24.82 -13.80 -8.23
N PHE A 172 24.65 -12.49 -8.18
CA PHE A 172 24.99 -11.57 -9.27
C PHE A 172 26.48 -11.19 -9.22
N ALA A 173 27.33 -12.16 -8.93
CA ALA A 173 28.76 -11.97 -8.84
C ALA A 173 29.36 -11.57 -10.20
N GLN A 174 30.37 -10.70 -10.18
CA GLN A 174 31.02 -10.19 -11.40
C GLN A 174 32.04 -11.17 -11.96
N ASP A 175 32.54 -12.08 -11.14
CA ASP A 175 33.44 -13.15 -11.57
C ASP A 175 33.18 -14.49 -10.85
N ILE A 176 33.81 -15.53 -11.32
CA ILE A 176 33.64 -16.89 -10.80
C ILE A 176 34.18 -17.04 -9.38
N SER A 177 35.12 -16.20 -8.96
CA SER A 177 35.71 -16.25 -7.63
C SER A 177 34.71 -15.79 -6.60
N GLU A 178 33.96 -14.68 -6.87
CA GLU A 178 32.88 -14.20 -5.99
C GLU A 178 31.74 -15.23 -5.86
N VAL A 179 31.41 -15.95 -6.95
CA VAL A 179 30.44 -17.07 -6.89
C VAL A 179 30.94 -18.15 -5.95
N MET A 180 32.20 -18.56 -6.12
CA MET A 180 32.83 -19.58 -5.30
C MET A 180 32.84 -19.22 -3.83
N GLU A 181 33.26 -17.99 -3.50
CA GLU A 181 33.27 -17.46 -2.12
C GLU A 181 31.89 -17.48 -1.50
N SER A 182 30.89 -16.96 -2.21
CA SER A 182 29.49 -16.94 -1.76
C SER A 182 28.92 -18.35 -1.48
N VAL A 183 29.27 -19.33 -2.31
CA VAL A 183 28.83 -20.72 -2.11
C VAL A 183 29.53 -21.35 -0.90
N VAL A 184 30.83 -21.12 -0.72
CA VAL A 184 31.61 -21.62 0.43
C VAL A 184 31.08 -21.06 1.72
N ASP A 185 30.92 -19.73 1.80
CA ASP A 185 30.40 -19.03 3.00
C ASP A 185 28.98 -19.51 3.35
N THR A 186 28.14 -19.74 2.34
CA THR A 186 26.80 -20.29 2.54
C THR A 186 26.86 -21.68 3.17
N GLU A 187 27.66 -22.60 2.65
CA GLU A 187 27.76 -23.96 3.18
C GLU A 187 28.33 -24.02 4.60
N VAL A 188 29.31 -23.15 4.91
CA VAL A 188 29.86 -23.02 6.26
C VAL A 188 28.80 -22.49 7.23
N SER A 189 28.03 -21.46 6.83
CA SER A 189 26.99 -20.84 7.64
C SER A 189 25.83 -21.78 7.97
N LEU A 190 25.46 -22.65 7.03
CA LEU A 190 24.37 -23.64 7.21
C LEU A 190 24.64 -24.65 8.30
N PHE A 191 25.91 -24.85 8.71
CA PHE A 191 26.27 -25.74 9.81
C PHE A 191 25.88 -25.21 11.18
N GLN A 192 25.56 -23.92 11.32
CA GLN A 192 25.14 -23.27 12.56
C GLN A 192 26.09 -23.54 13.75
N LYS A 193 27.35 -23.87 13.48
CA LYS A 193 28.37 -24.22 14.45
C LYS A 193 29.64 -23.41 14.12
N PRO A 194 30.20 -22.65 15.07
CA PRO A 194 31.45 -21.93 14.82
C PRO A 194 32.55 -22.87 14.37
N VAL A 195 33.33 -22.48 13.38
CA VAL A 195 34.39 -23.30 12.76
C VAL A 195 35.41 -23.82 13.79
N ALA A 196 35.70 -23.03 14.83
CA ALA A 196 36.58 -23.42 15.93
C ALA A 196 36.07 -24.64 16.74
N TYR A 197 34.76 -24.92 16.71
CA TYR A 197 34.15 -26.06 17.39
C TYR A 197 33.80 -27.22 16.43
N MET A 198 34.08 -27.07 15.12
CA MET A 198 33.84 -28.11 14.13
C MET A 198 34.85 -29.24 14.27
N GLN A 199 34.38 -30.49 14.32
CA GLN A 199 35.20 -31.67 14.30
C GLN A 199 35.57 -32.03 12.83
N LYS A 200 36.43 -33.04 12.68
CA LYS A 200 36.87 -33.52 11.34
C LYS A 200 35.66 -33.90 10.46
N GLU A 201 34.69 -34.56 11.04
CA GLU A 201 33.48 -35.07 10.35
C GLU A 201 32.62 -33.88 9.83
N ASP A 202 32.47 -32.81 10.60
CA ASP A 202 31.73 -31.60 10.22
C ASP A 202 32.41 -30.96 8.98
N LYS A 203 33.73 -30.76 9.06
CA LYS A 203 34.55 -30.17 7.96
C LYS A 203 34.56 -31.05 6.71
N LEU A 204 34.61 -32.36 6.90
CA LEU A 204 34.55 -33.34 5.77
C LEU A 204 33.20 -33.29 5.09
N CYS A 205 32.08 -33.10 5.85
CA CYS A 205 30.76 -32.96 5.28
C CYS A 205 30.65 -31.69 4.44
N ILE A 206 31.18 -30.54 4.91
CA ILE A 206 31.23 -29.29 4.12
C ILE A 206 32.02 -29.53 2.82
N VAL A 207 33.21 -30.08 2.91
CA VAL A 207 34.05 -30.36 1.73
C VAL A 207 33.34 -31.31 0.73
N THR A 208 32.58 -32.29 1.24
CA THR A 208 31.79 -33.19 0.37
C THR A 208 30.73 -32.42 -0.41
N LYS A 209 29.99 -31.51 0.24
CA LYS A 209 28.97 -30.70 -0.43
C LYS A 209 29.58 -29.73 -1.44
N LEU A 210 30.72 -29.12 -1.12
CA LEU A 210 31.45 -28.23 -2.03
C LEU A 210 32.00 -28.97 -3.27
N GLU A 211 32.47 -30.21 -3.11
CA GLU A 211 32.89 -31.05 -4.22
C GLU A 211 31.70 -31.40 -5.12
N GLN A 212 30.55 -31.77 -4.56
CA GLN A 212 29.33 -32.05 -5.32
C GLN A 212 28.86 -30.84 -6.13
N LYS A 213 29.10 -29.62 -5.62
CA LYS A 213 28.80 -28.37 -6.31
C LYS A 213 29.86 -27.93 -7.29
N GLY A 214 30.96 -28.70 -7.42
CA GLY A 214 32.02 -28.42 -8.36
C GLY A 214 32.95 -27.27 -8.01
N ILE A 215 32.91 -26.79 -6.76
CA ILE A 215 33.65 -25.60 -6.30
C ILE A 215 35.16 -25.77 -6.48
N PHE A 216 35.69 -26.97 -6.29
CA PHE A 216 37.14 -27.25 -6.41
C PHE A 216 37.68 -27.29 -7.85
N ALA A 217 36.83 -27.04 -8.84
CA ALA A 217 37.26 -26.75 -10.21
C ALA A 217 37.66 -25.27 -10.41
N VAL A 218 37.26 -24.39 -9.48
CA VAL A 218 37.61 -22.96 -9.51
C VAL A 218 39.03 -22.77 -8.98
N LYS A 219 39.79 -21.89 -9.62
CA LYS A 219 41.15 -21.53 -9.18
C LYS A 219 41.11 -20.95 -7.76
N ASN A 220 42.08 -21.27 -6.91
CA ASN A 220 42.23 -20.86 -5.52
C ASN A 220 41.13 -21.37 -4.56
N ALA A 221 40.25 -22.27 -5.01
CA ALA A 221 39.17 -22.79 -4.16
C ALA A 221 39.68 -23.55 -2.93
N VAL A 222 40.78 -24.31 -3.08
CA VAL A 222 41.37 -25.05 -1.96
C VAL A 222 41.92 -24.12 -0.89
N GLU A 223 42.59 -23.05 -1.30
CA GLU A 223 43.12 -22.01 -0.41
C GLU A 223 42.01 -21.33 0.38
N TYR A 224 40.96 -20.90 -0.32
CA TYR A 224 39.83 -20.21 0.30
C TYR A 224 39.05 -21.11 1.28
N VAL A 225 38.78 -22.35 0.88
CA VAL A 225 38.11 -23.33 1.77
C VAL A 225 38.96 -23.68 2.98
N ALA A 226 40.28 -23.75 2.83
CA ALA A 226 41.22 -24.00 3.94
C ALA A 226 41.17 -22.87 4.96
N GLU A 227 41.15 -21.63 4.49
CA GLU A 227 41.01 -20.44 5.32
C GLU A 227 39.66 -20.41 6.07
N CYS A 228 38.54 -20.58 5.34
CA CYS A 228 37.20 -20.62 5.91
C CYS A 228 37.02 -21.73 6.95
N LEU A 229 37.64 -22.88 6.78
CA LEU A 229 37.55 -24.03 7.71
C LEU A 229 38.62 -24.01 8.81
N GLY A 230 39.56 -23.06 8.77
CA GLY A 230 40.65 -22.97 9.74
C GLY A 230 41.55 -24.21 9.70
N VAL A 231 41.92 -24.69 8.49
CA VAL A 231 42.79 -25.86 8.29
C VAL A 231 43.88 -25.58 7.23
N SER A 232 44.87 -26.44 7.12
CA SER A 232 45.85 -26.30 6.07
C SER A 232 45.32 -26.79 4.69
N ASN A 233 45.87 -26.25 3.59
CA ASN A 233 45.57 -26.71 2.23
C ASN A 233 45.78 -28.22 2.11
N PHE A 234 46.81 -28.77 2.74
CA PHE A 234 47.09 -30.20 2.79
C PHE A 234 45.91 -30.98 3.41
N THR A 235 45.29 -30.45 4.45
CA THR A 235 44.12 -31.05 5.10
C THR A 235 42.93 -31.09 4.15
N VAL A 236 42.68 -30.01 3.40
CA VAL A 236 41.59 -29.96 2.40
C VAL A 236 41.85 -30.99 1.29
N TYR A 237 43.08 -31.11 0.80
CA TYR A 237 43.43 -32.15 -0.19
C TYR A 237 43.20 -33.57 0.36
N ASN A 238 43.50 -33.84 1.63
CA ASN A 238 43.20 -35.13 2.24
C ASN A 238 41.71 -35.40 2.32
N TYR A 239 40.89 -34.39 2.68
CA TYR A 239 39.43 -34.51 2.66
C TYR A 239 38.90 -34.78 1.25
N LEU A 240 39.38 -34.08 0.24
CA LEU A 240 38.99 -34.31 -1.16
C LEU A 240 39.37 -35.74 -1.62
N LYS A 241 40.57 -36.25 -1.23
CA LYS A 241 40.96 -37.62 -1.54
C LYS A 241 40.00 -38.63 -0.90
N GLU A 242 39.59 -38.40 0.36
CA GLU A 242 38.62 -39.27 1.05
C GLU A 242 37.25 -39.24 0.37
N VAL A 243 36.74 -38.06 0.00
CA VAL A 243 35.45 -37.86 -0.68
C VAL A 243 35.46 -38.54 -2.07
N ARG A 244 36.47 -38.25 -2.89
CA ARG A 244 36.59 -38.81 -4.25
C ARG A 244 36.84 -40.33 -4.26
N GLY A 245 37.50 -40.85 -3.19
CA GLY A 245 37.70 -42.29 -3.02
C GLY A 245 36.38 -43.02 -2.72
N LYS A 246 35.50 -42.43 -1.97
CA LYS A 246 34.16 -42.99 -1.67
C LYS A 246 33.24 -42.98 -2.89
N THR A 247 33.33 -41.95 -3.73
CA THR A 247 32.48 -41.83 -4.95
C THR A 247 32.86 -42.80 -6.05
N LYS A 248 34.09 -43.34 -6.07
CA LYS A 248 34.52 -44.34 -7.06
C LYS A 248 34.09 -45.78 -6.70
N ASN A 249 33.64 -46.03 -5.48
CA ASN A 249 33.26 -47.36 -4.97
C ASN A 249 31.75 -47.50 -4.76
N ALA A 250 30.94 -46.51 -5.14
CA ALA A 250 29.47 -46.50 -5.15
C ALA A 250 28.95 -46.50 -6.59
#